data_90f607b737f4ec32fbc5d762c19acb8e
#
_entry.id   90f607b737f4ec32fbc5d762c19acb8e
#
_cell.length_a   1.000
_cell.length_b   1.000
_cell.length_c   1.000
_cell.angle_alpha   90.00
_cell.angle_beta   90.00
_cell.angle_gamma   90.00
#
_symmetry.space_group_name_H-M   'P 1'
#
loop_
_entity.id
_entity.type
_entity.pdbx_description
1 polymer ?
#
loop_
_entity_poly.entity_id
_entity_poly.type
_entity_poly.pdbx_seq_one_letter_code
_entity_poly.pdbx_strand_id
1 'polypeptide(L)'
;NKLISDVLVALNGIDFGLKDAQEIDILGDAYEYMIGQFAAGAGKKAGEFYTPQEVSQILAEIVITGKQRLKTVYDPTCGSGSLLLRTARSGQADEIFGQEKNPTTFNLCRMNMLLHGIKYNDFDIRNGDTLEADEFGDQQFDAVVANPPFSADWSAAAKFNNDDRFSKAGVLAPKSKADYAFILHMIYHLNEGGTMACVAPHGVLFRGAAEGKIRRFLIEKKNYIDAIIGLPANIFYGTSIPTCILVMKKCRKQEDNILFIDASREFEKVKTQNKLRPEHIRKIVETYRNRTEIEKYSHCATLQEITENDYNLNIPRYVDTFEEEEEIDIHAVMAEIKELEAKRADLDKQIEVYLKELGIVE
;
A
#
# COMPACT_ATOMS: atom_id res chain seq x y z
N ASN A 1 0.99 -4.14 -39.97
CA ASN A 1 -0.07 -4.06 -38.98
C ASN A 1 -0.95 -5.32 -38.91
N LYS A 2 -0.39 -6.49 -39.27
CA LYS A 2 -1.06 -7.78 -39.14
C LYS A 2 -1.45 -8.07 -37.68
N LEU A 3 -0.54 -7.80 -36.73
CA LEU A 3 -0.76 -8.01 -35.29
C LEU A 3 -2.00 -7.25 -34.77
N ILE A 4 -2.17 -5.99 -35.16
CA ILE A 4 -3.35 -5.19 -34.78
C ILE A 4 -4.63 -5.79 -35.35
N SER A 5 -4.59 -6.23 -36.62
CA SER A 5 -5.71 -6.90 -37.27
C SER A 5 -6.07 -8.20 -36.57
N ASP A 6 -5.07 -9.03 -36.22
CA ASP A 6 -5.27 -10.31 -35.55
C ASP A 6 -5.87 -10.11 -34.14
N VAL A 7 -5.42 -9.07 -33.40
CA VAL A 7 -5.99 -8.69 -32.08
C VAL A 7 -7.44 -8.23 -32.24
N LEU A 8 -7.74 -7.36 -33.20
CA LEU A 8 -9.11 -6.90 -33.45
C LEU A 8 -10.06 -8.04 -33.84
N VAL A 9 -9.61 -9.00 -34.66
CA VAL A 9 -10.37 -10.19 -35.00
C VAL A 9 -10.63 -11.08 -33.79
N ALA A 10 -9.64 -11.27 -32.94
CA ALA A 10 -9.78 -12.04 -31.70
C ALA A 10 -10.78 -11.38 -30.73
N LEU A 11 -10.72 -10.05 -30.58
CA LEU A 11 -11.65 -9.29 -29.74
C LEU A 11 -13.08 -9.26 -30.31
N ASN A 12 -13.25 -9.27 -31.61
CA ASN A 12 -14.57 -9.25 -32.25
C ASN A 12 -15.43 -10.50 -31.96
N GLY A 13 -14.79 -11.59 -31.55
CA GLY A 13 -15.47 -12.83 -31.14
C GLY A 13 -15.89 -12.88 -29.68
N ILE A 14 -15.54 -11.87 -28.89
CA ILE A 14 -15.84 -11.81 -27.45
C ILE A 14 -17.10 -10.97 -27.22
N ASP A 15 -18.14 -11.58 -26.65
CA ASP A 15 -19.31 -10.84 -26.20
C ASP A 15 -19.00 -10.21 -24.83
N PHE A 16 -18.80 -8.89 -24.82
CA PHE A 16 -18.52 -8.13 -23.61
C PHE A 16 -19.79 -7.78 -22.81
N GLY A 17 -20.94 -8.38 -23.11
CA GLY A 17 -22.16 -8.17 -22.35
C GLY A 17 -22.73 -6.76 -22.39
N LEU A 18 -22.38 -5.96 -23.39
CA LEU A 18 -22.79 -4.55 -23.54
C LEU A 18 -24.32 -4.35 -23.64
N LYS A 19 -25.10 -5.41 -23.64
CA LYS A 19 -26.57 -5.36 -23.79
C LYS A 19 -27.32 -5.39 -22.45
N ASP A 20 -26.69 -5.85 -21.37
CA ASP A 20 -27.32 -5.94 -20.05
C ASP A 20 -26.55 -5.05 -19.06
N ALA A 21 -26.91 -3.77 -19.06
CA ALA A 21 -26.25 -2.69 -18.30
C ALA A 21 -26.40 -2.77 -16.77
N GLN A 22 -26.69 -3.92 -16.18
CA GLN A 22 -27.07 -3.94 -14.76
C GLN A 22 -26.06 -4.56 -13.78
N GLU A 23 -25.07 -5.37 -14.16
CA GLU A 23 -24.33 -6.06 -13.09
C GLU A 23 -22.81 -6.19 -13.20
N ILE A 24 -22.18 -6.08 -14.37
CA ILE A 24 -20.72 -6.32 -14.44
C ILE A 24 -20.05 -5.30 -15.37
N ASP A 25 -19.10 -4.57 -14.84
CA ASP A 25 -18.21 -3.68 -15.59
C ASP A 25 -17.10 -4.51 -16.28
N ILE A 26 -17.49 -5.41 -17.16
CA ILE A 26 -16.57 -6.37 -17.81
C ILE A 26 -15.44 -5.66 -18.54
N LEU A 27 -15.74 -4.53 -19.20
CA LEU A 27 -14.75 -3.83 -20.00
C LEU A 27 -13.74 -3.10 -19.11
N GLY A 28 -14.20 -2.47 -18.05
CA GLY A 28 -13.35 -1.84 -17.05
C GLY A 28 -12.49 -2.86 -16.30
N ASP A 29 -13.09 -3.96 -15.85
CA ASP A 29 -12.36 -5.03 -15.14
C ASP A 29 -11.32 -5.70 -16.05
N ALA A 30 -11.62 -5.91 -17.32
CA ALA A 30 -10.65 -6.42 -18.29
C ALA A 30 -9.50 -5.44 -18.51
N TYR A 31 -9.78 -4.14 -18.53
CA TYR A 31 -8.77 -3.11 -18.66
C TYR A 31 -7.86 -3.05 -17.42
N GLU A 32 -8.44 -3.10 -16.20
CA GLU A 32 -7.65 -3.18 -14.96
C GLU A 32 -6.79 -4.44 -14.90
N TYR A 33 -7.32 -5.58 -15.33
CA TYR A 33 -6.54 -6.81 -15.44
C TYR A 33 -5.34 -6.65 -16.38
N MET A 34 -5.54 -6.04 -17.56
CA MET A 34 -4.44 -5.75 -18.48
C MET A 34 -3.40 -4.81 -17.88
N ILE A 35 -3.81 -3.74 -17.20
CA ILE A 35 -2.90 -2.84 -16.49
C ILE A 35 -2.07 -3.63 -15.47
N GLY A 36 -2.71 -4.50 -14.68
CA GLY A 36 -2.04 -5.36 -13.71
C GLY A 36 -1.00 -6.30 -14.35
N GLN A 37 -1.32 -6.90 -15.52
CA GLN A 37 -0.38 -7.75 -16.26
C GLN A 37 0.81 -6.96 -16.81
N PHE A 38 0.58 -5.75 -17.36
CA PHE A 38 1.66 -4.85 -17.76
C PHE A 38 2.53 -4.44 -16.58
N ALA A 39 1.92 -4.14 -15.44
CA ALA A 39 2.65 -3.84 -14.22
C ALA A 39 3.54 -5.02 -13.79
N ALA A 40 3.00 -6.23 -13.76
CA ALA A 40 3.77 -7.43 -13.42
C ALA A 40 4.97 -7.65 -14.36
N GLY A 41 4.84 -7.31 -15.65
CA GLY A 41 5.90 -7.39 -16.66
C GLY A 41 6.92 -6.25 -16.64
N ALA A 42 6.60 -5.09 -16.05
CA ALA A 42 7.43 -3.88 -16.09
C ALA A 42 8.57 -3.86 -15.06
N GLY A 43 8.71 -4.87 -14.21
CA GLY A 43 9.79 -4.99 -13.23
C GLY A 43 9.77 -3.88 -12.17
N LYS A 44 10.93 -3.26 -11.88
CA LYS A 44 11.07 -2.26 -10.81
C LYS A 44 10.20 -1.01 -10.97
N LYS A 45 9.76 -0.68 -12.19
CA LYS A 45 8.88 0.46 -12.45
C LYS A 45 7.40 0.15 -12.24
N ALA A 46 7.05 -1.10 -12.04
CA ALA A 46 5.66 -1.51 -11.91
C ALA A 46 4.96 -0.92 -10.68
N GLY A 47 5.63 -0.88 -9.53
CA GLY A 47 5.11 -0.30 -8.29
C GLY A 47 4.86 1.22 -8.33
N GLU A 48 5.41 1.91 -9.35
CA GLU A 48 5.25 3.36 -9.49
C GLU A 48 3.92 3.76 -10.15
N PHE A 49 3.19 2.83 -10.78
CA PHE A 49 1.95 3.17 -11.48
C PHE A 49 0.76 2.23 -11.18
N TYR A 50 0.96 1.20 -10.39
CA TYR A 50 -0.09 0.24 -10.03
C TYR A 50 -0.03 -0.16 -8.56
N THR A 51 -1.15 0.00 -7.86
CA THR A 51 -1.32 -0.47 -6.49
C THR A 51 -2.06 -1.81 -6.49
N PRO A 52 -1.56 -2.84 -5.78
CA PRO A 52 -2.27 -4.12 -5.68
C PRO A 52 -3.72 -3.92 -5.23
N GLN A 53 -4.64 -4.68 -5.82
CA GLN A 53 -6.08 -4.51 -5.58
C GLN A 53 -6.45 -4.69 -4.11
N GLU A 54 -5.81 -5.62 -3.42
CA GLU A 54 -6.02 -5.90 -2.01
C GLU A 54 -5.62 -4.72 -1.12
N VAL A 55 -4.50 -4.07 -1.44
CA VAL A 55 -4.06 -2.86 -0.73
C VAL A 55 -5.00 -1.70 -1.02
N SER A 56 -5.40 -1.52 -2.28
CA SER A 56 -6.40 -0.51 -2.67
C SER A 56 -7.72 -0.69 -1.94
N GLN A 57 -8.14 -1.94 -1.70
CA GLN A 57 -9.34 -2.24 -0.93
C GLN A 57 -9.20 -1.80 0.53
N ILE A 58 -8.07 -2.09 1.17
CA ILE A 58 -7.82 -1.67 2.56
C ILE A 58 -7.88 -0.14 2.67
N LEU A 59 -7.18 0.58 1.79
CA LEU A 59 -7.19 2.04 1.83
C LEU A 59 -8.61 2.60 1.64
N ALA A 60 -9.35 2.09 0.65
CA ALA A 60 -10.72 2.49 0.38
C ALA A 60 -11.64 2.27 1.60
N GLU A 61 -11.60 1.07 2.20
CA GLU A 61 -12.44 0.75 3.36
C GLU A 61 -12.08 1.56 4.61
N ILE A 62 -10.80 1.94 4.77
CA ILE A 62 -10.36 2.82 5.86
C ILE A 62 -10.92 4.22 5.70
N VAL A 63 -10.78 4.84 4.51
CA VAL A 63 -11.18 6.26 4.33
C VAL A 63 -12.68 6.47 4.35
N ILE A 64 -13.48 5.45 4.07
CA ILE A 64 -14.95 5.49 4.16
C ILE A 64 -15.47 5.16 5.56
N THR A 65 -14.60 4.71 6.49
CA THR A 65 -15.03 4.32 7.84
C THR A 65 -15.73 5.46 8.55
N GLY A 66 -16.96 5.21 9.01
CA GLY A 66 -17.81 6.20 9.68
C GLY A 66 -18.49 7.20 8.74
N LYS A 67 -18.40 7.03 7.43
CA LYS A 67 -19.03 7.87 6.43
C LYS A 67 -20.09 7.10 5.66
N GLN A 68 -21.21 7.74 5.35
CA GLN A 68 -22.25 7.14 4.50
C GLN A 68 -21.94 7.30 3.01
N ARG A 69 -21.34 8.44 2.64
CA ARG A 69 -20.98 8.79 1.27
C ARG A 69 -19.82 9.79 1.29
N LEU A 70 -19.01 9.79 0.25
CA LEU A 70 -18.01 10.80 -0.02
C LEU A 70 -18.54 11.77 -1.10
N LYS A 71 -18.27 13.06 -0.97
CA LYS A 71 -18.48 13.99 -2.07
C LYS A 71 -17.31 13.93 -3.03
N THR A 72 -16.10 13.97 -2.49
CA THR A 72 -14.87 14.08 -3.27
C THR A 72 -13.81 13.09 -2.80
N VAL A 73 -13.10 12.52 -3.78
CA VAL A 73 -11.91 11.66 -3.57
C VAL A 73 -10.75 12.21 -4.37
N TYR A 74 -9.56 12.25 -3.78
CA TYR A 74 -8.34 12.75 -4.42
C TYR A 74 -7.16 11.79 -4.27
N ASP A 75 -6.39 11.63 -5.36
CA ASP A 75 -5.09 10.96 -5.37
C ASP A 75 -4.05 11.84 -6.08
N PRO A 76 -3.04 12.39 -5.36
CA PRO A 76 -2.00 13.25 -5.93
C PRO A 76 -0.99 12.50 -6.82
N THR A 77 -1.03 11.18 -6.86
CA THR A 77 -0.12 10.31 -7.63
C THR A 77 -0.89 9.16 -8.25
N CYS A 78 -2.01 9.50 -8.92
CA CYS A 78 -3.08 8.55 -9.20
C CYS A 78 -2.69 7.37 -10.11
N GLY A 79 -1.55 7.42 -10.79
CA GLY A 79 -1.07 6.33 -11.60
C GLY A 79 -2.10 5.94 -12.67
N SER A 80 -2.47 4.67 -12.72
CA SER A 80 -3.53 4.15 -13.59
C SER A 80 -4.95 4.47 -13.12
N GLY A 81 -5.12 5.06 -11.94
CA GLY A 81 -6.42 5.38 -11.34
C GLY A 81 -7.12 4.23 -10.63
N SER A 82 -6.54 3.05 -10.55
CA SER A 82 -7.19 1.87 -9.94
C SER A 82 -7.53 2.07 -8.46
N LEU A 83 -6.60 2.65 -7.66
CA LEU A 83 -6.86 2.99 -6.25
C LEU A 83 -7.98 4.02 -6.14
N LEU A 84 -7.93 5.06 -6.97
CA LEU A 84 -8.89 6.16 -7.00
C LEU A 84 -10.29 5.68 -7.35
N LEU A 85 -10.43 4.85 -8.40
CA LEU A 85 -11.68 4.22 -8.80
C LEU A 85 -12.27 3.34 -7.69
N ARG A 86 -11.45 2.50 -7.08
CA ARG A 86 -11.91 1.62 -5.99
C ARG A 86 -12.44 2.44 -4.82
N THR A 87 -11.70 3.49 -4.43
CA THR A 87 -12.11 4.37 -3.33
C THR A 87 -13.41 5.10 -3.66
N ALA A 88 -13.53 5.62 -4.87
CA ALA A 88 -14.73 6.31 -5.33
C ALA A 88 -15.95 5.39 -5.33
N ARG A 89 -15.82 4.17 -5.84
CA ARG A 89 -16.90 3.17 -5.82
C ARG A 89 -17.32 2.78 -4.41
N SER A 90 -16.34 2.44 -3.56
CA SER A 90 -16.61 2.04 -2.17
C SER A 90 -17.27 3.17 -1.38
N GLY A 91 -16.90 4.42 -1.62
CA GLY A 91 -17.43 5.61 -0.95
C GLY A 91 -18.62 6.24 -1.66
N GLN A 92 -19.07 5.71 -2.79
CA GLN A 92 -20.11 6.31 -3.64
C GLN A 92 -19.81 7.80 -3.89
N ALA A 93 -18.56 8.10 -4.29
CA ALA A 93 -18.11 9.48 -4.47
C ALA A 93 -18.82 10.17 -5.63
N ASP A 94 -19.13 11.47 -5.43
CA ASP A 94 -19.75 12.29 -6.47
C ASP A 94 -18.73 12.71 -7.52
N GLU A 95 -17.53 13.10 -7.08
CA GLU A 95 -16.48 13.63 -7.93
C GLU A 95 -15.11 13.02 -7.59
N ILE A 96 -14.32 12.78 -8.61
CA ILE A 96 -13.03 12.09 -8.55
C ILE A 96 -11.94 13.03 -9.05
N PHE A 97 -10.90 13.24 -8.26
CA PHE A 97 -9.78 14.12 -8.57
C PHE A 97 -8.47 13.35 -8.53
N GLY A 98 -7.58 13.65 -9.47
CA GLY A 98 -6.26 13.02 -9.46
C GLY A 98 -5.21 13.84 -10.20
N GLN A 99 -3.96 13.66 -9.80
CA GLN A 99 -2.81 14.24 -10.52
C GLN A 99 -1.79 13.15 -10.82
N GLU A 100 -1.27 13.15 -12.05
CA GLU A 100 -0.27 12.18 -12.50
C GLU A 100 0.81 12.87 -13.33
N LYS A 101 2.05 12.63 -12.96
CA LYS A 101 3.22 13.26 -13.61
C LYS A 101 3.49 12.69 -15.01
N ASN A 102 3.34 11.38 -15.19
CA ASN A 102 3.64 10.69 -16.45
C ASN A 102 2.48 10.85 -17.43
N PRO A 103 2.69 11.49 -18.62
CA PRO A 103 1.60 11.71 -19.59
C PRO A 103 0.95 10.41 -20.10
N THR A 104 1.71 9.33 -20.23
CA THR A 104 1.17 8.04 -20.68
C THR A 104 0.27 7.44 -19.61
N THR A 105 0.72 7.43 -18.37
CA THR A 105 -0.05 6.92 -17.22
C THR A 105 -1.28 7.79 -16.94
N PHE A 106 -1.17 9.11 -17.09
CA PHE A 106 -2.29 10.05 -17.05
C PHE A 106 -3.39 9.67 -18.07
N ASN A 107 -3.00 9.36 -19.32
CA ASN A 107 -3.97 8.93 -20.34
C ASN A 107 -4.58 7.57 -19.99
N LEU A 108 -3.81 6.63 -19.43
CA LEU A 108 -4.33 5.34 -18.94
C LEU A 108 -5.37 5.56 -17.84
N CYS A 109 -5.11 6.46 -16.89
CA CYS A 109 -6.05 6.79 -15.83
C CYS A 109 -7.38 7.32 -16.37
N ARG A 110 -7.34 8.28 -17.29
CA ARG A 110 -8.55 8.84 -17.90
C ARG A 110 -9.34 7.80 -18.70
N MET A 111 -8.65 6.93 -19.42
CA MET A 111 -9.28 5.82 -20.13
C MET A 111 -9.93 4.86 -19.14
N ASN A 112 -9.26 4.57 -18.02
CA ASN A 112 -9.79 3.71 -16.96
C ASN A 112 -11.09 4.28 -16.37
N MET A 113 -11.16 5.58 -16.10
CA MET A 113 -12.39 6.25 -15.65
C MET A 113 -13.54 6.05 -16.64
N LEU A 114 -13.29 6.30 -17.92
CA LEU A 114 -14.31 6.19 -18.98
C LEU A 114 -14.80 4.74 -19.18
N LEU A 115 -13.88 3.76 -19.18
CA LEU A 115 -14.21 2.35 -19.35
C LEU A 115 -15.02 1.80 -18.17
N HIS A 116 -14.86 2.38 -17.00
CA HIS A 116 -15.67 2.10 -15.82
C HIS A 116 -16.96 2.91 -15.75
N GLY A 117 -17.35 3.59 -16.83
CA GLY A 117 -18.62 4.31 -16.93
C GLY A 117 -18.69 5.61 -16.12
N ILE A 118 -17.56 6.11 -15.61
CA ILE A 118 -17.54 7.42 -14.93
C ILE A 118 -17.72 8.51 -15.99
N LYS A 119 -18.69 9.37 -15.80
CA LYS A 119 -18.96 10.46 -16.74
C LYS A 119 -17.81 11.45 -16.74
N TYR A 120 -17.54 12.04 -17.90
CA TYR A 120 -16.45 12.99 -18.08
C TYR A 120 -16.50 14.19 -17.11
N ASN A 121 -17.68 14.60 -16.69
CA ASN A 121 -17.87 15.71 -15.76
C ASN A 121 -17.72 15.30 -14.28
N ASP A 122 -17.66 14.00 -13.98
CA ASP A 122 -17.60 13.50 -12.61
C ASP A 122 -16.14 13.15 -12.20
N PHE A 123 -15.16 13.41 -13.09
CA PHE A 123 -13.74 13.30 -12.75
C PHE A 123 -12.91 14.43 -13.35
N ASP A 124 -11.88 14.85 -12.61
CA ASP A 124 -10.85 15.80 -13.04
C ASP A 124 -9.46 15.20 -12.76
N ILE A 125 -8.86 14.64 -13.79
CA ILE A 125 -7.49 14.11 -13.73
C ILE A 125 -6.59 15.08 -14.47
N ARG A 126 -5.52 15.57 -13.79
CA ARG A 126 -4.58 16.55 -14.33
C ARG A 126 -3.19 15.96 -14.52
N ASN A 127 -2.49 16.42 -15.56
CA ASN A 127 -1.12 16.00 -15.82
C ASN A 127 -0.13 17.01 -15.31
N GLY A 128 0.69 16.63 -14.35
CA GLY A 128 1.70 17.51 -13.76
C GLY A 128 2.43 16.88 -12.59
N ASP A 129 3.58 17.43 -12.23
CA ASP A 129 4.33 17.04 -11.04
C ASP A 129 3.69 17.67 -9.81
N THR A 130 3.02 16.89 -9.01
CA THR A 130 2.26 17.30 -7.82
C THR A 130 3.06 18.14 -6.84
N LEU A 131 4.31 17.81 -6.61
CA LEU A 131 5.15 18.57 -5.67
C LEU A 131 5.61 19.91 -6.24
N GLU A 132 5.92 19.95 -7.54
CA GLU A 132 6.45 21.15 -8.22
C GLU A 132 5.35 22.10 -8.70
N ALA A 133 4.21 21.55 -9.13
CA ALA A 133 3.07 22.27 -9.69
C ALA A 133 1.77 21.60 -9.24
N ASP A 134 1.22 22.10 -8.14
CA ASP A 134 -0.08 21.69 -7.65
C ASP A 134 -1.18 22.29 -8.53
N GLU A 135 -1.91 21.41 -9.21
CA GLU A 135 -2.96 21.81 -10.15
C GLU A 135 -4.31 22.09 -9.46
N PHE A 136 -4.48 21.70 -8.18
CA PHE A 136 -5.74 21.85 -7.44
C PHE A 136 -5.76 23.02 -6.45
N GLY A 137 -4.61 23.68 -6.21
CA GLY A 137 -4.51 24.89 -5.39
C GLY A 137 -5.03 24.68 -3.97
N ASP A 138 -6.06 25.43 -3.55
CA ASP A 138 -6.61 25.38 -2.19
C ASP A 138 -7.78 24.40 -2.04
N GLN A 139 -8.07 23.60 -3.08
CA GLN A 139 -9.18 22.64 -3.03
C GLN A 139 -8.93 21.54 -1.99
N GLN A 140 -9.98 21.22 -1.22
CA GLN A 140 -9.92 20.18 -0.19
C GLN A 140 -10.93 19.07 -0.47
N PHE A 141 -10.59 17.85 -0.03
CA PHE A 141 -11.31 16.63 -0.38
C PHE A 141 -11.71 15.83 0.87
N ASP A 142 -12.81 15.06 0.77
CA ASP A 142 -13.31 14.22 1.86
C ASP A 142 -12.46 12.99 2.13
N ALA A 143 -11.89 12.43 1.07
CA ALA A 143 -10.94 11.34 1.15
C ALA A 143 -9.72 11.63 0.28
N VAL A 144 -8.53 11.42 0.83
CA VAL A 144 -7.27 11.53 0.11
C VAL A 144 -6.55 10.19 0.23
N VAL A 145 -6.30 9.54 -0.90
CA VAL A 145 -5.62 8.25 -0.95
C VAL A 145 -4.42 8.34 -1.87
N ALA A 146 -3.35 7.64 -1.56
CA ALA A 146 -2.21 7.54 -2.46
C ALA A 146 -1.32 6.33 -2.19
N ASN A 147 -0.66 5.89 -3.24
CA ASN A 147 0.56 5.09 -3.19
C ASN A 147 1.66 5.86 -3.93
N PRO A 148 2.28 6.88 -3.30
CA PRO A 148 3.28 7.71 -3.96
C PRO A 148 4.57 6.92 -4.21
N PRO A 149 5.44 7.37 -5.15
CA PRO A 149 6.71 6.71 -5.40
C PRO A 149 7.61 6.78 -4.15
N PHE A 150 8.07 5.61 -3.68
CA PHE A 150 8.84 5.51 -2.44
C PHE A 150 10.20 6.15 -2.54
N SER A 151 10.53 7.02 -1.58
CA SER A 151 11.82 7.69 -1.46
C SER A 151 12.27 8.36 -2.77
N ALA A 152 11.34 8.96 -3.50
CA ALA A 152 11.63 9.69 -4.73
C ALA A 152 12.42 10.97 -4.46
N ASP A 153 13.20 11.38 -5.45
CA ASP A 153 13.82 12.70 -5.45
C ASP A 153 12.80 13.79 -5.81
N TRP A 154 12.92 14.94 -5.18
CA TRP A 154 12.20 16.16 -5.53
C TRP A 154 13.11 17.39 -5.43
N SER A 155 12.69 18.54 -5.90
CA SER A 155 13.59 19.71 -5.93
C SER A 155 13.96 20.22 -4.54
N ALA A 156 13.04 20.14 -3.58
CA ALA A 156 13.14 20.78 -2.27
C ALA A 156 13.61 22.24 -2.38
N ALA A 157 13.14 22.94 -3.42
CA ALA A 157 13.60 24.29 -3.75
C ALA A 157 13.20 25.28 -2.67
N ALA A 158 13.99 26.36 -2.52
CA ALA A 158 13.79 27.39 -1.50
C ALA A 158 12.39 28.03 -1.54
N LYS A 159 11.74 28.08 -2.73
CA LYS A 159 10.36 28.56 -2.88
C LYS A 159 9.36 27.85 -1.96
N PHE A 160 9.60 26.57 -1.67
CA PHE A 160 8.71 25.75 -0.84
C PHE A 160 8.79 26.05 0.66
N ASN A 161 9.78 26.82 1.12
CA ASN A 161 9.78 27.30 2.51
C ASN A 161 8.62 28.26 2.82
N ASN A 162 8.02 28.86 1.80
CA ASN A 162 6.86 29.74 1.91
C ASN A 162 5.58 29.13 1.33
N ASP A 163 5.62 27.88 0.89
CA ASP A 163 4.48 27.15 0.38
C ASP A 163 3.66 26.59 1.55
N ASP A 164 2.38 26.91 1.61
CA ASP A 164 1.48 26.54 2.71
C ASP A 164 1.34 25.03 2.91
N ARG A 165 1.63 24.23 1.89
CA ARG A 165 1.68 22.78 1.96
C ARG A 165 2.80 22.28 2.88
N PHE A 166 3.96 22.94 2.89
CA PHE A 166 5.20 22.45 3.50
C PHE A 166 5.73 23.31 4.64
N SER A 167 5.47 24.60 4.62
CA SER A 167 6.09 25.60 5.52
C SER A 167 5.75 25.40 7.00
N LYS A 168 4.55 24.88 7.29
CA LYS A 168 4.03 24.76 8.68
C LYS A 168 4.83 23.84 9.60
N ALA A 169 5.57 22.90 9.04
CA ALA A 169 6.46 22.02 9.80
C ALA A 169 7.83 22.65 10.15
N GLY A 170 8.11 23.85 9.59
CA GLY A 170 9.37 24.59 9.81
C GLY A 170 10.60 23.97 9.14
N VAL A 171 10.44 22.92 8.35
CA VAL A 171 11.50 22.24 7.62
C VAL A 171 10.91 21.48 6.43
N LEU A 172 11.63 21.50 5.30
CA LEU A 172 11.26 20.72 4.13
C LEU A 172 11.68 19.25 4.27
N ALA A 173 10.93 18.35 3.63
CA ALA A 173 11.36 16.97 3.46
C ALA A 173 12.71 16.91 2.72
N PRO A 174 13.56 15.89 2.97
CA PRO A 174 14.86 15.76 2.32
C PRO A 174 14.70 15.67 0.78
N LYS A 175 15.63 16.30 0.05
CA LYS A 175 15.63 16.31 -1.43
C LYS A 175 15.59 14.88 -2.03
N SER A 176 16.26 13.94 -1.40
CA SER A 176 16.34 12.54 -1.85
C SER A 176 15.26 11.63 -1.27
N LYS A 177 14.26 12.19 -0.56
CA LYS A 177 13.18 11.44 0.10
C LYS A 177 11.93 12.31 0.21
N ALA A 178 11.14 12.31 -0.87
CA ALA A 178 9.92 13.10 -0.96
C ALA A 178 8.74 12.53 -0.15
N ASP A 179 8.92 11.40 0.55
CA ASP A 179 7.84 10.71 1.27
C ASP A 179 6.99 11.70 2.10
N TYR A 180 7.62 12.50 2.95
CA TYR A 180 6.92 13.51 3.75
C TYR A 180 6.43 14.73 2.96
N ALA A 181 7.00 15.04 1.80
CA ALA A 181 6.46 16.07 0.94
C ALA A 181 5.08 15.65 0.39
N PHE A 182 4.95 14.41 -0.07
CA PHE A 182 3.63 13.86 -0.47
C PHE A 182 2.65 13.82 0.70
N ILE A 183 3.08 13.35 1.87
CA ILE A 183 2.22 13.30 3.08
C ILE A 183 1.71 14.70 3.44
N LEU A 184 2.57 15.71 3.47
CA LEU A 184 2.18 17.09 3.78
C LEU A 184 1.25 17.68 2.72
N HIS A 185 1.50 17.41 1.43
CA HIS A 185 0.62 17.80 0.35
C HIS A 185 -0.78 17.16 0.51
N MET A 186 -0.85 15.86 0.80
CA MET A 186 -2.12 15.16 1.02
C MET A 186 -2.90 15.75 2.21
N ILE A 187 -2.20 16.06 3.32
CA ILE A 187 -2.82 16.70 4.48
C ILE A 187 -3.34 18.09 4.14
N TYR A 188 -2.62 18.86 3.32
CA TYR A 188 -3.06 20.17 2.88
C TYR A 188 -4.40 20.10 2.18
N HIS A 189 -4.56 19.14 1.27
CA HIS A 189 -5.78 18.90 0.52
C HIS A 189 -6.87 18.10 1.27
N LEU A 190 -6.61 17.67 2.49
CA LEU A 190 -7.62 16.99 3.30
C LEU A 190 -8.54 18.02 3.95
N ASN A 191 -9.86 17.87 3.82
CA ASN A 191 -10.81 18.71 4.56
C ASN A 191 -10.83 18.36 6.07
N GLU A 192 -11.46 19.20 6.89
CA GLU A 192 -11.46 19.01 8.35
C GLU A 192 -12.12 17.70 8.80
N GLY A 193 -13.16 17.23 8.13
CA GLY A 193 -13.84 15.96 8.40
C GLY A 193 -13.30 14.78 7.58
N GLY A 194 -12.25 15.02 6.78
CA GLY A 194 -11.69 14.04 5.85
C GLY A 194 -10.86 12.97 6.51
N THR A 195 -10.63 11.90 5.75
CA THR A 195 -9.67 10.83 6.11
C THR A 195 -8.69 10.65 4.98
N MET A 196 -7.41 10.62 5.34
CA MET A 196 -6.30 10.31 4.44
C MET A 196 -5.77 8.93 4.74
N ALA A 197 -5.48 8.13 3.71
CA ALA A 197 -4.74 6.88 3.81
C ALA A 197 -3.65 6.82 2.74
N CYS A 198 -2.40 6.64 3.16
CA CYS A 198 -1.23 6.70 2.30
C CYS A 198 -0.34 5.48 2.50
N VAL A 199 0.05 4.81 1.43
CA VAL A 199 1.11 3.80 1.48
C VAL A 199 2.46 4.50 1.59
N ALA A 200 3.29 4.04 2.50
CA ALA A 200 4.62 4.60 2.72
C ALA A 200 5.65 3.51 3.09
N PRO A 201 6.94 3.73 2.80
CA PRO A 201 7.99 2.83 3.28
C PRO A 201 8.15 2.98 4.80
N HIS A 202 8.46 1.89 5.51
CA HIS A 202 8.64 1.92 6.97
C HIS A 202 9.61 3.01 7.47
N GLY A 203 10.55 3.44 6.62
CA GLY A 203 11.49 4.51 6.97
C GLY A 203 10.85 5.79 7.47
N VAL A 204 9.65 6.17 6.99
CA VAL A 204 8.94 7.37 7.45
C VAL A 204 8.59 7.30 8.94
N LEU A 205 8.50 6.11 9.51
CA LEU A 205 8.13 5.89 10.91
C LEU A 205 9.26 6.24 11.89
N PHE A 206 10.52 6.13 11.47
CA PHE A 206 11.65 6.25 12.41
C PHE A 206 12.84 7.09 11.94
N ARG A 207 12.95 7.44 10.65
CA ARG A 207 14.07 8.29 10.20
C ARG A 207 14.08 9.61 10.95
N GLY A 208 15.30 10.08 11.30
CA GLY A 208 15.54 11.29 12.07
C GLY A 208 15.62 12.56 11.20
N ALA A 209 16.38 13.55 11.67
CA ALA A 209 16.62 14.83 10.99
C ALA A 209 15.31 15.55 10.59
N ALA A 210 15.18 15.97 9.31
CA ALA A 210 14.01 16.68 8.81
C ALA A 210 12.73 15.87 8.92
N GLU A 211 12.76 14.56 8.56
CA GLU A 211 11.60 13.69 8.64
C GLU A 211 11.12 13.51 10.10
N GLY A 212 12.06 13.38 11.05
CA GLY A 212 11.74 13.34 12.49
C GLY A 212 11.05 14.60 12.99
N LYS A 213 11.48 15.80 12.52
CA LYS A 213 10.85 17.07 12.89
C LYS A 213 9.43 17.18 12.33
N ILE A 214 9.23 16.79 11.06
CA ILE A 214 7.89 16.79 10.43
C ILE A 214 6.97 15.82 11.15
N ARG A 215 7.44 14.61 11.44
CA ARG A 215 6.67 13.59 12.18
C ARG A 215 6.25 14.08 13.55
N ARG A 216 7.20 14.65 14.32
CA ARG A 216 6.90 15.25 15.62
C ARG A 216 5.88 16.39 15.52
N PHE A 217 5.99 17.27 14.52
CA PHE A 217 5.01 18.33 14.26
C PHE A 217 3.61 17.75 14.01
N LEU A 218 3.49 16.71 13.20
CA LEU A 218 2.21 16.07 12.87
C LEU A 218 1.57 15.39 14.09
N ILE A 219 2.37 14.91 15.04
CA ILE A 219 1.87 14.26 16.27
C ILE A 219 1.60 15.30 17.33
N GLU A 220 2.65 16.03 17.77
CA GLU A 220 2.60 16.90 18.96
C GLU A 220 1.76 18.16 18.74
N LYS A 221 1.92 18.81 17.57
CA LYS A 221 1.26 20.10 17.29
C LYS A 221 -0.10 19.94 16.59
N LYS A 222 -0.27 18.87 15.82
CA LYS A 222 -1.44 18.67 14.98
C LYS A 222 -2.32 17.49 15.39
N ASN A 223 -1.74 16.49 16.03
CA ASN A 223 -2.43 15.23 16.37
C ASN A 223 -3.18 14.62 15.17
N TYR A 224 -2.55 14.58 13.99
CA TYR A 224 -3.22 14.12 12.77
C TYR A 224 -3.08 12.61 12.51
N ILE A 225 -2.06 11.94 13.09
CA ILE A 225 -1.85 10.51 12.85
C ILE A 225 -2.87 9.68 13.62
N ASP A 226 -3.72 8.95 12.89
CA ASP A 226 -4.81 8.14 13.46
C ASP A 226 -4.42 6.67 13.64
N ALA A 227 -3.80 6.08 12.61
CA ALA A 227 -3.33 4.70 12.67
C ALA A 227 -2.11 4.46 11.78
N ILE A 228 -1.37 3.41 12.11
CA ILE A 228 -0.24 2.87 11.35
C ILE A 228 -0.46 1.38 11.19
N ILE A 229 -0.51 0.91 9.94
CA ILE A 229 -0.79 -0.48 9.61
C ILE A 229 0.38 -1.04 8.83
N GLY A 230 1.15 -1.95 9.43
CA GLY A 230 2.25 -2.65 8.76
C GLY A 230 1.70 -3.68 7.78
N LEU A 231 2.18 -3.65 6.55
CA LEU A 231 1.81 -4.60 5.50
C LEU A 231 2.87 -5.69 5.34
N PRO A 232 2.52 -6.86 4.80
CA PRO A 232 3.49 -7.88 4.47
C PRO A 232 4.56 -7.38 3.51
N ALA A 233 5.80 -7.81 3.70
CA ALA A 233 6.84 -7.59 2.72
C ALA A 233 6.48 -8.25 1.37
N ASN A 234 7.11 -7.80 0.29
CA ASN A 234 6.94 -8.40 -1.03
C ASN A 234 5.48 -8.45 -1.55
N ILE A 235 4.64 -7.45 -1.17
CA ILE A 235 3.26 -7.34 -1.63
C ILE A 235 3.14 -6.47 -2.88
N PHE A 236 4.07 -5.52 -3.07
CA PHE A 236 4.11 -4.64 -4.24
C PHE A 236 4.98 -5.23 -5.36
N TYR A 237 4.60 -5.00 -6.60
CA TYR A 237 5.40 -5.40 -7.75
C TYR A 237 6.75 -4.69 -7.76
N GLY A 238 7.80 -5.43 -8.03
CA GLY A 238 9.16 -4.88 -8.23
C GLY A 238 9.89 -4.42 -6.96
N THR A 239 9.30 -4.58 -5.77
CA THR A 239 9.97 -4.26 -4.50
C THR A 239 9.63 -5.27 -3.42
N SER A 240 10.65 -5.65 -2.63
CA SER A 240 10.50 -6.47 -1.43
C SER A 240 10.47 -5.64 -0.13
N ILE A 241 10.50 -4.30 -0.25
CA ILE A 241 10.56 -3.41 0.90
C ILE A 241 9.26 -3.53 1.72
N PRO A 242 9.34 -3.72 3.05
CA PRO A 242 8.16 -3.65 3.89
C PRO A 242 7.57 -2.23 3.89
N THR A 243 6.26 -2.15 3.78
CA THR A 243 5.50 -0.91 3.70
C THR A 243 4.45 -0.83 4.79
N CYS A 244 3.95 0.35 5.02
CA CYS A 244 2.84 0.57 5.94
C CYS A 244 1.79 1.50 5.30
N ILE A 245 0.58 1.46 5.83
CA ILE A 245 -0.44 2.45 5.55
C ILE A 245 -0.45 3.45 6.72
N LEU A 246 -0.25 4.73 6.41
CA LEU A 246 -0.43 5.84 7.33
C LEU A 246 -1.86 6.37 7.17
N VAL A 247 -2.61 6.37 8.25
CA VAL A 247 -3.96 6.95 8.30
C VAL A 247 -3.92 8.24 9.08
N MET A 248 -4.45 9.30 8.49
CA MET A 248 -4.48 10.63 9.11
C MET A 248 -5.85 11.28 9.01
N LYS A 249 -6.19 12.07 10.04
CA LYS A 249 -7.43 12.85 10.15
C LYS A 249 -7.14 14.19 10.81
N LYS A 250 -7.82 15.25 10.40
CA LYS A 250 -7.71 16.56 11.06
C LYS A 250 -8.65 16.70 12.27
N CYS A 251 -9.76 15.98 12.29
CA CYS A 251 -10.81 16.07 13.31
C CYS A 251 -10.53 15.26 14.59
N ARG A 252 -9.28 14.84 14.83
CA ARG A 252 -8.92 14.07 16.04
C ARG A 252 -8.96 14.97 17.29
N LYS A 253 -9.35 14.37 18.42
CA LYS A 253 -9.28 15.01 19.73
C LYS A 253 -7.86 14.85 20.30
N GLN A 254 -7.50 15.70 21.24
CA GLN A 254 -6.16 15.74 21.82
C GLN A 254 -5.81 14.46 22.59
N GLU A 255 -6.79 13.83 23.21
CA GLU A 255 -6.70 12.58 23.97
C GLU A 255 -6.73 11.31 23.12
N ASP A 256 -6.98 11.43 21.81
CA ASP A 256 -7.06 10.25 20.92
C ASP A 256 -5.70 9.55 20.82
N ASN A 257 -5.70 8.24 21.03
CA ASN A 257 -4.55 7.37 20.85
C ASN A 257 -4.22 7.11 19.37
N ILE A 258 -3.03 6.59 19.08
CA ILE A 258 -2.63 6.12 17.74
C ILE A 258 -2.74 4.60 17.72
N LEU A 259 -3.50 4.06 16.77
CA LEU A 259 -3.63 2.62 16.59
C LEU A 259 -2.46 2.08 15.74
N PHE A 260 -1.77 1.09 16.26
CA PHE A 260 -0.78 0.30 15.54
C PHE A 260 -1.36 -1.07 15.21
N ILE A 261 -1.21 -1.50 13.97
CA ILE A 261 -1.58 -2.86 13.50
C ILE A 261 -0.36 -3.45 12.81
N ASP A 262 0.08 -4.61 13.26
CA ASP A 262 1.11 -5.39 12.56
C ASP A 262 0.46 -6.51 11.75
N ALA A 263 0.19 -6.23 10.47
CA ALA A 263 -0.31 -7.23 9.54
C ALA A 263 0.82 -7.86 8.69
N SER A 264 2.07 -7.73 9.11
CA SER A 264 3.23 -8.25 8.36
C SER A 264 3.21 -9.76 8.11
N ARG A 265 2.47 -10.51 8.95
CA ARG A 265 2.31 -11.97 8.85
C ARG A 265 0.99 -12.39 8.18
N GLU A 266 0.11 -11.46 7.86
CA GLU A 266 -1.20 -11.71 7.26
C GLU A 266 -1.10 -11.85 5.74
N PHE A 267 -0.62 -13.00 5.25
CA PHE A 267 -0.51 -13.24 3.81
C PHE A 267 -0.50 -14.71 3.47
N GLU A 268 -0.82 -15.00 2.22
CA GLU A 268 -0.53 -16.27 1.57
C GLU A 268 0.70 -16.10 0.67
N LYS A 269 1.67 -17.00 0.80
CA LYS A 269 2.85 -17.00 -0.05
C LYS A 269 2.52 -17.61 -1.41
N VAL A 270 2.62 -16.81 -2.47
CA VAL A 270 2.57 -17.29 -3.85
C VAL A 270 3.96 -17.23 -4.49
N LYS A 271 4.13 -17.85 -5.67
CA LYS A 271 5.47 -18.09 -6.28
C LYS A 271 6.40 -16.88 -6.31
N THR A 272 5.87 -15.69 -6.57
CA THR A 272 6.67 -14.48 -6.81
C THR A 272 6.36 -13.33 -5.84
N GLN A 273 5.25 -13.40 -5.10
CA GLN A 273 4.79 -12.34 -4.20
C GLN A 273 4.07 -12.91 -3.00
N ASN A 274 3.87 -12.09 -1.97
CA ASN A 274 2.91 -12.33 -0.91
C ASN A 274 1.57 -11.74 -1.32
N LYS A 275 0.48 -12.40 -0.97
CA LYS A 275 -0.88 -11.99 -1.35
C LYS A 275 -1.78 -11.92 -0.13
N LEU A 276 -2.49 -10.81 0.04
CA LEU A 276 -3.56 -10.70 1.02
C LEU A 276 -4.79 -11.46 0.54
N ARG A 277 -5.43 -12.21 1.43
CA ARG A 277 -6.70 -12.86 1.18
C ARG A 277 -7.85 -12.04 1.79
N PRO A 278 -9.11 -12.28 1.40
CA PRO A 278 -10.26 -11.55 1.94
C PRO A 278 -10.34 -11.55 3.46
N GLU A 279 -9.96 -12.66 4.12
CA GLU A 279 -9.90 -12.76 5.58
C GLU A 279 -8.85 -11.83 6.20
N HIS A 280 -7.67 -11.68 5.57
CA HIS A 280 -6.63 -10.77 6.03
C HIS A 280 -7.08 -9.31 5.92
N ILE A 281 -7.69 -8.95 4.79
CA ILE A 281 -8.25 -7.61 4.57
C ILE A 281 -9.31 -7.30 5.61
N ARG A 282 -10.24 -8.23 5.84
CA ARG A 282 -11.31 -8.08 6.84
C ARG A 282 -10.74 -7.87 8.24
N LYS A 283 -9.78 -8.69 8.66
CA LYS A 283 -9.11 -8.57 9.96
C LYS A 283 -8.49 -7.19 10.16
N ILE A 284 -7.73 -6.71 9.18
CA ILE A 284 -7.11 -5.38 9.21
C ILE A 284 -8.18 -4.28 9.36
N VAL A 285 -9.19 -4.31 8.51
CA VAL A 285 -10.22 -3.27 8.44
C VAL A 285 -11.13 -3.27 9.68
N GLU A 286 -11.53 -4.45 10.18
CA GLU A 286 -12.33 -4.56 11.41
C GLU A 286 -11.54 -4.13 12.63
N THR A 287 -10.26 -4.49 12.74
CA THR A 287 -9.37 -4.01 13.80
C THR A 287 -9.24 -2.48 13.78
N TYR A 288 -9.09 -1.89 12.60
CA TYR A 288 -9.06 -0.44 12.45
C TYR A 288 -10.38 0.21 12.86
N ARG A 289 -11.53 -0.29 12.36
CA ARG A 289 -12.86 0.27 12.64
C ARG A 289 -13.22 0.24 14.12
N ASN A 290 -12.91 -0.88 14.77
CA ASN A 290 -13.28 -1.11 16.16
C ASN A 290 -12.19 -0.65 17.14
N ARG A 291 -11.02 -0.24 16.64
CA ARG A 291 -9.81 0.08 17.43
C ARG A 291 -9.50 -1.01 18.46
N THR A 292 -9.60 -2.27 18.03
CA THR A 292 -9.44 -3.43 18.91
C THR A 292 -7.98 -3.64 19.23
N GLU A 293 -7.66 -3.85 20.50
CA GLU A 293 -6.36 -4.34 20.95
C GLU A 293 -6.33 -5.87 20.87
N ILE A 294 -5.37 -6.41 20.16
CA ILE A 294 -5.17 -7.84 19.95
C ILE A 294 -3.70 -8.15 20.22
N GLU A 295 -3.46 -9.07 21.15
CA GLU A 295 -2.11 -9.49 21.50
C GLU A 295 -1.30 -9.88 20.26
N LYS A 296 -0.04 -9.40 20.18
CA LYS A 296 0.91 -9.62 19.06
C LYS A 296 0.42 -9.14 17.69
N TYR A 297 -0.65 -8.33 17.64
CA TYR A 297 -1.22 -7.87 16.39
C TYR A 297 -1.58 -6.38 16.36
N SER A 298 -2.20 -5.84 17.42
CA SER A 298 -2.59 -4.43 17.44
C SER A 298 -2.56 -3.82 18.83
N HIS A 299 -2.18 -2.54 18.89
CA HIS A 299 -2.09 -1.75 20.13
C HIS A 299 -2.52 -0.31 19.92
N CYS A 300 -3.24 0.25 20.88
CA CYS A 300 -3.67 1.65 20.91
C CYS A 300 -2.73 2.49 21.77
N ALA A 301 -1.64 2.99 21.20
CA ALA A 301 -0.64 3.75 21.92
C ALA A 301 -1.12 5.14 22.33
N THR A 302 -0.92 5.52 23.58
CA THR A 302 -1.20 6.86 24.09
C THR A 302 -0.14 7.86 23.61
N LEU A 303 -0.46 9.16 23.64
CA LEU A 303 0.52 10.21 23.32
C LEU A 303 1.73 10.19 24.28
N GLN A 304 1.53 9.79 25.53
CA GLN A 304 2.61 9.63 26.50
C GLN A 304 3.59 8.55 26.03
N GLU A 305 3.10 7.37 25.67
CA GLU A 305 3.90 6.26 25.18
C GLU A 305 4.66 6.63 23.89
N ILE A 306 4.00 7.39 22.97
CA ILE A 306 4.63 7.92 21.75
C ILE A 306 5.78 8.87 22.11
N THR A 307 5.59 9.72 23.12
CA THR A 307 6.60 10.69 23.59
C THR A 307 7.78 9.98 24.25
N GLU A 308 7.54 8.97 25.08
CA GLU A 308 8.56 8.14 25.71
C GLU A 308 9.41 7.38 24.69
N ASN A 309 8.83 7.06 23.53
CA ASN A 309 9.52 6.49 22.37
C ASN A 309 10.17 7.54 21.43
N ASP A 310 10.32 8.80 21.88
CA ASP A 310 10.90 9.91 21.09
C ASP A 310 10.22 10.09 19.71
N TYR A 311 8.88 9.97 19.67
CA TYR A 311 8.08 10.05 18.45
C TYR A 311 8.52 9.09 17.34
N ASN A 312 9.19 8.02 17.72
CA ASN A 312 9.51 6.92 16.81
C ASN A 312 8.29 6.01 16.71
N LEU A 313 7.75 5.87 15.51
CA LEU A 313 6.51 5.12 15.23
C LEU A 313 6.80 3.73 14.66
N ASN A 314 8.00 3.19 14.84
CA ASN A 314 8.32 1.85 14.38
C ASN A 314 7.43 0.82 15.06
N ILE A 315 6.66 0.06 14.28
CA ILE A 315 5.59 -0.82 14.76
C ILE A 315 6.03 -1.79 15.86
N PRO A 316 7.22 -2.47 15.77
CA PRO A 316 7.68 -3.38 16.84
C PRO A 316 7.93 -2.74 18.20
N ARG A 317 7.89 -1.41 18.32
CA ARG A 317 7.96 -0.72 19.61
C ARG A 317 6.63 -0.71 20.37
N TYR A 318 5.54 -0.97 19.66
CA TYR A 318 4.16 -0.90 20.16
C TYR A 318 3.45 -2.23 20.08
N VAL A 319 3.79 -3.05 19.10
CA VAL A 319 3.24 -4.40 18.91
C VAL A 319 4.39 -5.39 18.98
N ASP A 320 4.49 -6.07 20.12
CA ASP A 320 5.51 -7.11 20.31
C ASP A 320 5.05 -8.40 19.67
N THR A 321 5.63 -8.74 18.51
CA THR A 321 5.37 -9.97 17.78
C THR A 321 6.37 -11.08 18.12
N PHE A 322 7.21 -10.89 19.15
CA PHE A 322 8.18 -11.88 19.57
C PHE A 322 7.47 -13.17 20.03
N GLU A 323 7.81 -14.27 19.42
CA GLU A 323 7.46 -15.61 19.87
C GLU A 323 8.71 -16.20 20.49
N GLU A 324 8.61 -16.64 21.76
CA GLU A 324 9.67 -17.47 22.34
C GLU A 324 9.83 -18.70 21.44
N GLU A 325 11.02 -18.84 20.84
CA GLU A 325 11.34 -20.08 20.14
C GLU A 325 11.30 -21.20 21.16
N GLU A 326 10.64 -22.31 20.82
CA GLU A 326 10.70 -23.51 21.63
C GLU A 326 12.16 -23.90 21.86
N GLU A 327 12.57 -24.10 23.12
CA GLU A 327 13.92 -24.54 23.43
C GLU A 327 14.19 -25.85 22.66
N ILE A 328 15.10 -25.76 21.69
CA ILE A 328 15.52 -26.92 20.91
C ILE A 328 16.31 -27.84 21.87
N ASP A 329 15.73 -28.97 22.22
CA ASP A 329 16.46 -30.01 22.92
C ASP A 329 17.58 -30.58 22.03
N ILE A 330 18.77 -29.99 22.19
CA ILE A 330 19.96 -30.37 21.41
C ILE A 330 20.25 -31.87 21.54
N HIS A 331 19.96 -32.48 22.71
CA HIS A 331 20.19 -33.90 22.93
C HIS A 331 19.23 -34.76 22.12
N ALA A 332 17.95 -34.37 22.06
CA ALA A 332 16.95 -35.06 21.23
C ALA A 332 17.29 -34.93 19.74
N VAL A 333 17.63 -33.73 19.26
CA VAL A 333 18.04 -33.51 17.87
C VAL A 333 19.32 -34.29 17.51
N MET A 334 20.30 -34.33 18.39
CA MET A 334 21.53 -35.12 18.18
C MET A 334 21.28 -36.64 18.15
N ALA A 335 20.30 -37.10 18.92
CA ALA A 335 19.86 -38.50 18.89
C ALA A 335 19.18 -38.85 17.57
N GLU A 336 18.29 -37.96 17.08
CA GLU A 336 17.62 -38.11 15.78
C GLU A 336 18.63 -38.10 14.61
N ILE A 337 19.60 -37.18 14.64
CA ILE A 337 20.69 -37.15 13.63
C ILE A 337 21.42 -38.47 13.58
N LYS A 338 21.81 -39.03 14.74
CA LYS A 338 22.51 -40.33 14.79
C LYS A 338 21.68 -41.49 14.24
N GLU A 339 20.36 -41.49 14.54
CA GLU A 339 19.44 -42.48 13.99
C GLU A 339 19.32 -42.36 12.45
N LEU A 340 19.20 -41.13 11.93
CA LEU A 340 19.15 -40.87 10.49
C LEU A 340 20.46 -41.24 9.79
N GLU A 341 21.62 -40.97 10.38
CA GLU A 341 22.93 -41.41 9.88
C GLU A 341 23.04 -42.93 9.83
N ALA A 342 22.58 -43.63 10.85
CA ALA A 342 22.57 -45.10 10.86
C ALA A 342 21.64 -45.66 9.76
N LYS A 343 20.44 -45.13 9.59
CA LYS A 343 19.50 -45.49 8.51
C LYS A 343 20.12 -45.24 7.14
N ARG A 344 20.82 -44.09 6.96
CA ARG A 344 21.50 -43.75 5.73
C ARG A 344 22.58 -44.77 5.41
N ALA A 345 23.43 -45.12 6.40
CA ALA A 345 24.50 -46.07 6.21
C ALA A 345 24.01 -47.48 5.83
N ASP A 346 22.82 -47.87 6.34
CA ASP A 346 22.16 -49.13 5.97
C ASP A 346 21.62 -49.09 4.53
N LEU A 347 21.00 -47.99 4.14
CA LEU A 347 20.49 -47.74 2.78
C LEU A 347 21.64 -47.73 1.77
N ASP A 348 22.76 -47.06 2.09
CA ASP A 348 23.93 -47.00 1.24
C ASP A 348 24.49 -48.41 0.98
N LYS A 349 24.53 -49.31 2.00
CA LYS A 349 24.93 -50.70 1.82
C LYS A 349 23.93 -51.48 0.93
N GLN A 350 22.67 -51.26 1.06
CA GLN A 350 21.64 -51.90 0.20
C GLN A 350 21.80 -51.45 -1.26
N ILE A 351 22.07 -50.16 -1.48
CA ILE A 351 22.35 -49.61 -2.80
C ILE A 351 23.61 -50.23 -3.40
N GLU A 352 24.69 -50.41 -2.62
CA GLU A 352 25.88 -51.09 -3.08
C GLU A 352 25.61 -52.51 -3.54
N VAL A 353 24.80 -53.26 -2.77
CA VAL A 353 24.41 -54.64 -3.14
C VAL A 353 23.65 -54.63 -4.47
N TYR A 354 22.68 -53.76 -4.65
CA TYR A 354 21.91 -53.69 -5.89
C TYR A 354 22.76 -53.21 -7.08
N LEU A 355 23.70 -52.30 -6.87
CA LEU A 355 24.60 -51.84 -7.94
C LEU A 355 25.55 -52.97 -8.38
N LYS A 356 26.00 -53.83 -7.47
CA LYS A 356 26.78 -55.07 -7.79
C LYS A 356 25.93 -56.08 -8.54
N GLU A 357 24.69 -56.33 -8.12
CA GLU A 357 23.76 -57.21 -8.83
C GLU A 357 23.48 -56.78 -10.27
N LEU A 358 23.44 -55.46 -10.49
CA LEU A 358 23.21 -54.84 -11.80
C LEU A 358 24.50 -54.71 -12.64
N GLY A 359 25.69 -55.11 -12.09
CA GLY A 359 26.99 -55.03 -12.79
C GLY A 359 27.47 -53.61 -13.09
N ILE A 360 27.03 -52.63 -12.29
CA ILE A 360 27.35 -51.21 -12.45
C ILE A 360 28.62 -50.84 -11.64
N VAL A 361 28.90 -51.61 -10.57
CA VAL A 361 30.09 -51.47 -9.70
C VAL A 361 30.67 -52.84 -9.46
N GLU A 362 32.02 -52.98 -9.44
CA GLU A 362 32.75 -54.24 -9.15
C GLU A 362 32.66 -54.65 -7.66
#